data_62f5bd3bba972cae7fef3a0c9d25a9c5
#
_entry.id   62f5bd3bba972cae7fef3a0c9d25a9c5
#
_cell.length_a   1.000
_cell.length_b   1.000
_cell.length_c   1.000
_cell.angle_alpha   90.00
_cell.angle_beta   90.00
_cell.angle_gamma   90.00
#
_symmetry.space_group_name_H-M   'P 1'
#
loop_
_entity.id
_entity.type
_entity.pdbx_description
1 polymer ?
#
loop_
_entity_poly.entity_id
_entity_poly.type
_entity_poly.pdbx_seq_one_letter_code
_entity_poly.pdbx_strand_id
1 'polypeptide(L)'
;AEETAGTGGSSVESGYPLVFTKGTNTINGPYGKIPYDPSVSSEIDWEVELAVIVGRECLNVDVDDSLGYVFGYTVLNDISARDIQYRHKQFYLGKSLNGSCPMGPWIVTSDEIVDPQCLDIKCWVNGELMQESNTSDQIYTVAETISIFSKGHTLFPGDVIATGTPAGVGFVRKPPRFLVPGDVLESEVEGIGRMRNVVGN
;
A
#
# COMPACT_ATOMS: atom_id res chain seq x y z
N ALA A 1 -16.16 6.79 -12.88
CA ALA A 1 -16.18 5.43 -13.47
C ALA A 1 -15.04 5.18 -14.47
N GLU A 2 -14.32 6.23 -14.93
CA GLU A 2 -13.19 6.06 -15.88
C GLU A 2 -11.81 6.08 -15.20
N GLU A 3 -11.71 6.44 -13.93
CA GLU A 3 -10.43 6.53 -13.21
C GLU A 3 -9.96 5.21 -12.57
N THR A 4 -10.84 4.23 -12.45
CA THR A 4 -10.49 2.88 -11.93
C THR A 4 -9.82 1.98 -12.97
N ALA A 5 -9.72 2.41 -14.22
CA ALA A 5 -9.08 1.63 -15.29
C ALA A 5 -7.55 1.48 -15.15
N GLY A 6 -6.94 2.15 -14.17
CA GLY A 6 -5.49 2.10 -13.93
C GLY A 6 -5.02 1.08 -12.91
N THR A 7 -5.91 0.57 -12.07
CA THR A 7 -5.61 -0.44 -11.05
C THR A 7 -6.20 -1.79 -11.44
N GLY A 8 -5.74 -2.39 -12.53
CA GLY A 8 -6.18 -3.73 -12.97
C GLY A 8 -7.70 -3.94 -12.82
N GLY A 9 -8.49 -3.33 -13.70
CA GLY A 9 -9.94 -3.17 -13.64
C GLY A 9 -10.83 -4.43 -13.58
N SER A 10 -10.37 -5.49 -12.91
CA SER A 10 -11.16 -6.73 -12.76
C SER A 10 -11.66 -6.97 -11.33
N SER A 11 -11.11 -6.32 -10.31
CA SER A 11 -11.46 -6.62 -8.91
C SER A 11 -12.85 -6.11 -8.51
N VAL A 12 -13.26 -4.95 -8.99
CA VAL A 12 -14.59 -4.40 -8.69
C VAL A 12 -15.70 -5.18 -9.42
N GLU A 13 -15.42 -5.64 -10.65
CA GLU A 13 -16.38 -6.43 -11.44
C GLU A 13 -16.54 -7.86 -10.90
N SER A 14 -15.51 -8.43 -10.26
CA SER A 14 -15.57 -9.79 -9.72
C SER A 14 -16.18 -9.88 -8.32
N GLY A 15 -16.34 -8.75 -7.61
CA GLY A 15 -16.81 -8.73 -6.22
C GLY A 15 -15.77 -9.25 -5.21
N TYR A 16 -14.50 -9.44 -5.64
CA TYR A 16 -13.39 -9.86 -4.78
C TYR A 16 -12.17 -8.96 -4.98
N PRO A 17 -11.36 -8.71 -3.92
CA PRO A 17 -10.15 -7.92 -4.04
C PRO A 17 -9.10 -8.63 -4.92
N LEU A 18 -8.36 -7.84 -5.67
CA LEU A 18 -7.14 -8.31 -6.31
C LEU A 18 -6.05 -8.45 -5.24
N VAL A 19 -5.56 -9.67 -5.04
CA VAL A 19 -4.58 -9.99 -3.99
C VAL A 19 -3.26 -10.42 -4.61
N PHE A 20 -2.17 -9.84 -4.14
CA PHE A 20 -0.80 -10.24 -4.46
C PHE A 20 0.08 -10.06 -3.23
N THR A 21 1.30 -10.58 -3.26
CA THR A 21 2.27 -10.44 -2.17
C THR A 21 3.46 -9.61 -2.61
N LYS A 22 4.10 -8.95 -1.64
CA LYS A 22 5.46 -8.39 -1.77
C LYS A 22 6.45 -9.32 -1.08
N GLY A 23 7.64 -9.46 -1.65
CA GLY A 23 8.71 -10.23 -1.03
C GLY A 23 9.27 -9.55 0.22
N THR A 24 9.81 -10.30 1.17
CA THR A 24 10.42 -9.76 2.40
C THR A 24 11.64 -8.86 2.14
N ASN A 25 12.29 -9.00 0.97
CA ASN A 25 13.37 -8.12 0.51
C ASN A 25 12.93 -6.68 0.22
N THR A 26 11.60 -6.44 0.14
CA THR A 26 11.05 -5.11 -0.17
C THR A 26 11.03 -4.17 1.01
N ILE A 27 11.06 -4.71 2.23
CA ILE A 27 10.93 -3.91 3.47
C ILE A 27 12.00 -2.83 3.52
N ASN A 28 11.57 -1.61 3.80
CA ASN A 28 12.42 -0.43 3.90
C ASN A 28 11.93 0.46 5.06
N GLY A 29 12.83 1.23 5.63
CA GLY A 29 12.49 2.12 6.73
C GLY A 29 11.79 3.41 6.28
N PRO A 30 11.14 4.14 7.21
CA PRO A 30 10.36 5.35 6.91
C PRO A 30 11.19 6.51 6.37
N TYR A 31 12.50 6.46 6.51
CA TYR A 31 13.46 7.46 6.02
C TYR A 31 14.56 6.83 5.18
N GLY A 32 14.40 5.55 4.82
CA GLY A 32 15.33 4.82 3.95
C GLY A 32 15.27 5.31 2.51
N LYS A 33 16.36 5.12 1.77
CA LYS A 33 16.35 5.40 0.33
C LYS A 33 15.52 4.35 -0.40
N ILE A 34 14.78 4.78 -1.43
CA ILE A 34 14.14 3.88 -2.38
C ILE A 34 15.16 3.58 -3.47
N PRO A 35 15.67 2.34 -3.58
CA PRO A 35 16.66 2.01 -4.60
C PRO A 35 16.15 2.25 -6.02
N TYR A 36 17.00 2.78 -6.88
CA TYR A 36 16.65 3.05 -8.27
C TYR A 36 17.75 2.51 -9.20
N ASP A 37 17.36 1.65 -10.13
CA ASP A 37 18.22 1.14 -11.19
C ASP A 37 17.48 1.21 -12.54
N PRO A 38 17.88 2.14 -13.43
CA PRO A 38 17.21 2.30 -14.72
C PRO A 38 17.42 1.11 -15.68
N SER A 39 18.38 0.23 -15.40
CA SER A 39 18.54 -1.01 -16.16
C SER A 39 17.49 -2.06 -15.80
N VAL A 40 16.85 -1.94 -14.63
CA VAL A 40 15.76 -2.80 -14.16
C VAL A 40 14.41 -2.23 -14.57
N SER A 41 14.13 -0.96 -14.19
CA SER A 41 12.91 -0.26 -14.54
C SER A 41 13.11 1.25 -14.49
N SER A 42 12.49 1.96 -15.44
CA SER A 42 12.37 3.43 -15.43
C SER A 42 10.94 3.90 -15.10
N GLU A 43 10.02 2.98 -14.80
CA GLU A 43 8.62 3.27 -14.52
C GLU A 43 8.28 2.99 -13.04
N ILE A 44 9.09 3.56 -12.13
CA ILE A 44 8.90 3.43 -10.68
C ILE A 44 7.82 4.41 -10.23
N ASP A 45 6.77 3.90 -9.61
CA ASP A 45 5.59 4.63 -9.22
C ASP A 45 5.29 4.48 -7.72
N TRP A 46 4.53 5.42 -7.16
CA TRP A 46 4.13 5.49 -5.75
C TRP A 46 2.70 5.00 -5.54
N GLU A 47 2.45 4.40 -4.39
CA GLU A 47 1.13 3.99 -3.90
C GLU A 47 1.10 4.11 -2.38
N VAL A 48 0.60 5.24 -1.84
CA VAL A 48 0.42 5.36 -0.39
C VAL A 48 -0.75 4.52 0.07
N GLU A 49 -0.56 3.77 1.17
CA GLU A 49 -1.56 2.86 1.71
C GLU A 49 -1.59 2.89 3.24
N LEU A 50 -2.76 2.64 3.81
CA LEU A 50 -2.87 2.17 5.18
C LEU A 50 -2.39 0.73 5.23
N ALA A 51 -1.50 0.40 6.15
CA ALA A 51 -1.08 -0.97 6.41
C ALA A 51 -1.60 -1.45 7.76
N VAL A 52 -2.17 -2.65 7.77
CA VAL A 52 -2.68 -3.34 8.96
C VAL A 52 -1.68 -4.37 9.43
N ILE A 53 -1.35 -4.36 10.72
CA ILE A 53 -0.48 -5.37 11.34
C ILE A 53 -1.37 -6.36 12.09
N VAL A 54 -1.29 -7.63 11.71
CA VAL A 54 -2.02 -8.70 12.38
C VAL A 54 -1.41 -8.94 13.78
N GLY A 55 -2.25 -9.01 14.81
CA GLY A 55 -1.83 -9.16 16.19
C GLY A 55 -2.06 -10.55 16.77
N ARG A 56 -2.97 -11.31 16.20
CA ARG A 56 -3.31 -12.67 16.64
C ARG A 56 -3.53 -13.57 15.44
N GLU A 57 -3.19 -14.84 15.58
CA GLU A 57 -3.51 -15.85 14.57
C GLU A 57 -5.01 -15.84 14.27
N CYS A 58 -5.38 -15.74 12.98
CA CYS A 58 -6.76 -15.74 12.56
C CYS A 58 -6.98 -16.61 11.32
N LEU A 59 -8.02 -17.42 11.36
CA LEU A 59 -8.46 -18.31 10.28
C LEU A 59 -9.98 -18.32 10.22
N ASN A 60 -10.55 -18.07 9.04
CA ASN A 60 -11.99 -18.03 8.80
C ASN A 60 -12.75 -17.06 9.70
N VAL A 61 -12.19 -15.88 9.92
CA VAL A 61 -12.75 -14.86 10.81
C VAL A 61 -13.93 -14.16 10.11
N ASP A 62 -15.00 -13.89 10.85
CA ASP A 62 -16.12 -13.10 10.34
C ASP A 62 -15.83 -11.60 10.42
N VAL A 63 -16.50 -10.81 9.58
CA VAL A 63 -16.25 -9.36 9.46
C VAL A 63 -16.39 -8.66 10.80
N ASP A 64 -17.43 -8.99 11.56
CA ASP A 64 -17.74 -8.33 12.86
C ASP A 64 -16.63 -8.55 13.92
N ASP A 65 -15.86 -9.64 13.82
CA ASP A 65 -14.79 -9.98 14.75
C ASP A 65 -13.41 -9.54 14.25
N SER A 66 -13.27 -9.18 12.97
CA SER A 66 -11.99 -9.02 12.28
C SER A 66 -11.08 -7.98 12.91
N LEU A 67 -11.59 -6.82 13.32
CA LEU A 67 -10.79 -5.75 13.94
C LEU A 67 -10.18 -6.19 15.28
N GLY A 68 -10.76 -7.17 15.97
CA GLY A 68 -10.21 -7.76 17.18
C GLY A 68 -8.89 -8.52 16.97
N TYR A 69 -8.47 -8.77 15.72
CA TYR A 69 -7.21 -9.44 15.38
C TYR A 69 -6.10 -8.47 14.97
N VAL A 70 -6.39 -7.17 14.92
CA VAL A 70 -5.43 -6.15 14.56
C VAL A 70 -4.56 -5.78 15.75
N PHE A 71 -3.24 -5.78 15.59
CA PHE A 71 -2.30 -5.21 16.53
C PHE A 71 -2.25 -3.68 16.43
N GLY A 72 -2.20 -3.17 15.19
CA GLY A 72 -2.09 -1.75 14.93
C GLY A 72 -1.96 -1.44 13.45
N TYR A 73 -1.63 -0.20 13.17
CA TYR A 73 -1.60 0.37 11.83
C TYR A 73 -0.29 1.13 11.58
N THR A 74 0.13 1.18 10.34
CA THR A 74 1.28 1.98 9.92
C THR A 74 1.05 2.56 8.53
N VAL A 75 1.86 3.56 8.13
CA VAL A 75 1.88 4.02 6.75
C VAL A 75 2.76 3.07 5.92
N LEU A 76 2.34 2.78 4.71
CA LEU A 76 3.09 1.99 3.74
C LEU A 76 3.07 2.70 2.39
N ASN A 77 4.13 2.56 1.61
CA ASN A 77 4.11 2.90 0.19
C ASN A 77 4.45 1.66 -0.63
N ASP A 78 3.49 1.19 -1.45
CA ASP A 78 3.67 0.03 -2.32
C ASP A 78 4.32 0.46 -3.64
N ILE A 79 5.62 0.78 -3.56
CA ILE A 79 6.41 1.18 -4.72
C ILE A 79 6.35 0.09 -5.80
N SER A 80 6.01 0.51 -7.02
CA SER A 80 5.68 -0.35 -8.14
C SER A 80 6.53 -0.05 -9.37
N ALA A 81 7.11 -1.06 -9.98
CA ALA A 81 7.72 -0.97 -11.31
C ALA A 81 6.66 -1.35 -12.36
N ARG A 82 6.02 -0.34 -12.97
CA ARG A 82 4.82 -0.55 -13.80
C ARG A 82 5.08 -1.38 -15.05
N ASP A 83 6.19 -1.14 -15.73
CA ASP A 83 6.61 -1.92 -16.90
C ASP A 83 6.79 -3.41 -16.59
N ILE A 84 7.31 -3.72 -15.38
CA ILE A 84 7.47 -5.11 -14.94
C ILE A 84 6.14 -5.67 -14.45
N GLN A 85 5.35 -4.89 -13.71
CA GLN A 85 4.04 -5.28 -13.18
C GLN A 85 3.10 -5.74 -14.31
N TYR A 86 3.03 -4.98 -15.40
CA TYR A 86 2.12 -5.29 -16.52
C TYR A 86 2.71 -6.20 -17.61
N ARG A 87 3.99 -6.53 -17.51
CA ARG A 87 4.64 -7.49 -18.42
C ARG A 87 4.06 -8.90 -18.26
N HIS A 88 3.61 -9.24 -17.07
CA HIS A 88 3.05 -10.54 -16.71
C HIS A 88 1.66 -10.38 -16.09
N LYS A 89 0.91 -11.49 -15.99
CA LYS A 89 -0.39 -11.52 -15.30
C LYS A 89 -0.25 -11.44 -13.77
N GLN A 90 0.93 -11.82 -13.23
CA GLN A 90 1.23 -11.80 -11.79
C GLN A 90 2.06 -10.56 -11.47
N PHE A 91 1.64 -9.80 -10.45
CA PHE A 91 2.26 -8.52 -10.11
C PHE A 91 3.55 -8.64 -9.29
N TYR A 92 3.83 -9.82 -8.76
CA TYR A 92 4.91 -10.06 -7.78
C TYR A 92 6.25 -9.40 -8.15
N LEU A 93 6.74 -9.60 -9.37
CA LEU A 93 8.04 -9.05 -9.77
C LEU A 93 8.07 -7.51 -9.81
N GLY A 94 7.00 -6.88 -10.33
CA GLY A 94 6.89 -5.41 -10.36
C GLY A 94 6.64 -4.78 -8.99
N LYS A 95 6.17 -5.57 -8.03
CA LYS A 95 5.87 -5.17 -6.66
C LYS A 95 6.95 -5.58 -5.65
N SER A 96 8.01 -6.31 -6.07
CA SER A 96 8.98 -6.93 -5.15
C SER A 96 10.43 -6.57 -5.46
N LEU A 97 10.69 -5.35 -5.95
CA LEU A 97 12.05 -4.83 -6.02
C LEU A 97 12.61 -4.60 -4.60
N ASN A 98 13.93 -4.70 -4.45
CA ASN A 98 14.56 -4.49 -3.15
C ASN A 98 14.24 -3.10 -2.59
N GLY A 99 13.85 -3.03 -1.31
CA GLY A 99 13.54 -1.77 -0.64
C GLY A 99 12.32 -1.01 -1.18
N SER A 100 11.45 -1.66 -1.96
CA SER A 100 10.27 -1.06 -2.60
C SER A 100 9.01 -1.05 -1.71
N CYS A 101 9.17 -1.21 -0.39
CA CYS A 101 8.07 -1.14 0.56
C CYS A 101 8.47 -0.35 1.80
N PRO A 102 8.66 0.98 1.70
CA PRO A 102 8.82 1.81 2.87
C PRO A 102 7.62 1.69 3.80
N MET A 103 7.88 1.52 5.10
CA MET A 103 6.86 1.44 6.15
C MET A 103 7.28 2.23 7.38
N GLY A 104 6.30 2.78 8.10
CA GLY A 104 6.51 3.55 9.32
C GLY A 104 5.65 4.81 9.38
N PRO A 105 6.05 5.85 10.14
CA PRO A 105 7.31 5.95 10.90
C PRO A 105 7.37 5.03 12.11
N TRP A 106 6.21 4.60 12.62
CA TRP A 106 5.99 3.65 13.73
C TRP A 106 4.69 2.87 13.49
N ILE A 107 4.40 1.94 14.36
CA ILE A 107 3.10 1.27 14.42
C ILE A 107 2.31 1.95 15.53
N VAL A 108 1.10 2.43 15.21
CA VAL A 108 0.13 2.91 16.19
C VAL A 108 -0.80 1.75 16.53
N THR A 109 -0.94 1.44 17.81
CA THR A 109 -1.76 0.30 18.26
C THR A 109 -3.25 0.54 18.02
N SER A 110 -4.01 -0.53 17.86
CA SER A 110 -5.42 -0.46 17.44
C SER A 110 -6.33 0.25 18.46
N ASP A 111 -5.91 0.36 19.72
CA ASP A 111 -6.64 1.09 20.74
C ASP A 111 -6.49 2.62 20.64
N GLU A 112 -5.47 3.11 19.92
CA GLU A 112 -5.28 4.53 19.63
C GLU A 112 -5.99 5.00 18.35
N ILE A 113 -6.28 4.08 17.41
CA ILE A 113 -7.03 4.36 16.17
C ILE A 113 -8.49 3.93 16.38
N VAL A 114 -9.34 4.90 16.66
CA VAL A 114 -10.76 4.65 17.00
C VAL A 114 -11.51 4.03 15.81
N ASP A 115 -11.26 4.53 14.61
CA ASP A 115 -11.88 4.04 13.38
C ASP A 115 -10.88 4.04 12.22
N PRO A 116 -10.38 2.87 11.78
CA PRO A 116 -9.46 2.80 10.65
C PRO A 116 -10.09 3.16 9.31
N GLN A 117 -11.42 3.31 9.24
CA GLN A 117 -12.15 3.73 8.04
C GLN A 117 -12.45 5.23 8.00
N CYS A 118 -11.78 6.05 8.82
CA CYS A 118 -12.00 7.49 8.87
C CYS A 118 -10.68 8.25 9.02
N LEU A 119 -9.66 7.89 8.23
CA LEU A 119 -8.33 8.47 8.28
C LEU A 119 -7.98 9.14 6.96
N ASP A 120 -7.53 10.40 7.00
CA ASP A 120 -6.96 11.05 5.82
C ASP A 120 -5.66 10.37 5.40
N ILE A 121 -5.50 10.15 4.09
CA ILE A 121 -4.32 9.55 3.49
C ILE A 121 -3.79 10.42 2.36
N LYS A 122 -2.48 10.74 2.38
CA LYS A 122 -1.87 11.68 1.44
C LYS A 122 -0.48 11.24 1.01
N CYS A 123 -0.14 11.58 -0.24
CA CYS A 123 1.19 11.37 -0.80
C CYS A 123 1.66 12.60 -1.56
N TRP A 124 2.94 12.96 -1.37
CA TRP A 124 3.60 14.06 -2.10
C TRP A 124 4.87 13.57 -2.78
N VAL A 125 5.15 14.14 -3.95
CA VAL A 125 6.44 14.00 -4.62
C VAL A 125 7.03 15.39 -4.79
N ASN A 126 8.22 15.63 -4.21
CA ASN A 126 8.89 16.93 -4.20
C ASN A 126 8.01 18.07 -3.65
N GLY A 127 7.16 17.77 -2.67
CA GLY A 127 6.23 18.72 -2.07
C GLY A 127 4.94 18.97 -2.87
N GLU A 128 4.80 18.39 -4.06
CA GLU A 128 3.55 18.43 -4.84
C GLU A 128 2.62 17.30 -4.37
N LEU A 129 1.37 17.65 -4.04
CA LEU A 129 0.34 16.69 -3.61
C LEU A 129 -0.06 15.81 -4.79
N MET A 130 0.18 14.50 -4.67
CA MET A 130 -0.07 13.51 -5.70
C MET A 130 -1.31 12.66 -5.44
N GLN A 131 -1.50 12.23 -4.20
CA GLN A 131 -2.65 11.45 -3.77
C GLN A 131 -3.25 12.12 -2.53
N GLU A 132 -4.57 12.21 -2.47
CA GLU A 132 -5.34 12.68 -1.34
C GLU A 132 -6.69 11.97 -1.33
N SER A 133 -7.03 11.32 -0.22
CA SER A 133 -8.28 10.61 -0.02
C SER A 133 -8.50 10.39 1.48
N ASN A 134 -9.53 9.61 1.80
CA ASN A 134 -9.81 9.13 3.14
C ASN A 134 -10.03 7.62 3.10
N THR A 135 -9.68 6.89 4.15
CA THR A 135 -9.85 5.43 4.21
C THR A 135 -11.31 4.98 4.11
N SER A 136 -12.27 5.89 4.31
CA SER A 136 -13.70 5.66 4.03
C SER A 136 -14.00 5.37 2.55
N ASP A 137 -13.09 5.75 1.63
CA ASP A 137 -13.22 5.51 0.20
C ASP A 137 -12.73 4.10 -0.22
N GLN A 138 -12.22 3.30 0.72
CA GLN A 138 -11.78 1.93 0.44
C GLN A 138 -12.95 1.08 -0.09
N ILE A 139 -12.69 0.31 -1.16
CA ILE A 139 -13.69 -0.60 -1.75
C ILE A 139 -14.05 -1.72 -0.76
N TYR A 140 -13.06 -2.22 -0.03
CA TYR A 140 -13.20 -3.18 1.06
C TYR A 140 -12.65 -2.55 2.33
N THR A 141 -13.44 -2.54 3.38
CA THR A 141 -13.00 -2.08 4.70
C THR A 141 -11.86 -2.94 5.24
N VAL A 142 -11.15 -2.44 6.24
CA VAL A 142 -10.13 -3.24 6.95
C VAL A 142 -10.73 -4.55 7.47
N ALA A 143 -11.92 -4.50 8.06
CA ALA A 143 -12.61 -5.68 8.58
C ALA A 143 -12.95 -6.69 7.49
N GLU A 144 -13.51 -6.24 6.37
CA GLU A 144 -13.81 -7.09 5.21
C GLU A 144 -12.53 -7.71 4.63
N THR A 145 -11.46 -6.92 4.51
CA THR A 145 -10.17 -7.38 3.99
C THR A 145 -9.59 -8.52 4.84
N ILE A 146 -9.58 -8.36 6.18
CA ILE A 146 -9.11 -9.42 7.09
C ILE A 146 -10.00 -10.66 6.99
N SER A 147 -11.32 -10.47 6.97
CA SER A 147 -12.27 -11.58 6.82
C SER A 147 -12.00 -12.36 5.52
N ILE A 148 -11.89 -11.66 4.38
CA ILE A 148 -11.62 -12.27 3.07
C ILE A 148 -10.28 -13.02 3.08
N PHE A 149 -9.21 -12.38 3.58
CA PHE A 149 -7.86 -12.97 3.56
C PHE A 149 -7.73 -14.16 4.50
N SER A 150 -8.50 -14.20 5.60
CA SER A 150 -8.49 -15.31 6.53
C SER A 150 -9.28 -16.54 6.07
N LYS A 151 -10.05 -16.47 4.97
CA LYS A 151 -10.85 -17.61 4.49
C LYS A 151 -9.95 -18.70 3.89
N GLY A 152 -9.79 -19.79 4.63
CA GLY A 152 -8.95 -20.92 4.25
C GLY A 152 -7.44 -20.63 4.26
N HIS A 153 -7.02 -19.46 4.71
CA HIS A 153 -5.64 -19.00 4.80
C HIS A 153 -5.39 -18.42 6.19
N THR A 154 -4.47 -18.99 6.94
CA THR A 154 -4.13 -18.49 8.27
C THR A 154 -3.27 -17.26 8.16
N LEU A 155 -3.71 -16.16 8.78
CA LEU A 155 -2.90 -14.97 9.01
C LEU A 155 -2.23 -15.10 10.39
N PHE A 156 -0.94 -14.74 10.48
CA PHE A 156 -0.16 -14.87 11.69
C PHE A 156 0.19 -13.49 12.28
N PRO A 157 0.45 -13.42 13.61
CA PRO A 157 0.96 -12.22 14.22
C PRO A 157 2.21 -11.70 13.50
N GLY A 158 2.19 -10.42 13.13
CA GLY A 158 3.26 -9.78 12.35
C GLY A 158 3.03 -9.78 10.83
N ASP A 159 2.02 -10.48 10.31
CA ASP A 159 1.64 -10.30 8.91
C ASP A 159 1.19 -8.86 8.67
N VAL A 160 1.58 -8.32 7.52
CA VAL A 160 1.26 -6.95 7.09
C VAL A 160 0.32 -7.01 5.90
N ILE A 161 -0.82 -6.36 6.02
CA ILE A 161 -1.81 -6.22 4.94
C ILE A 161 -1.80 -4.78 4.45
N ALA A 162 -1.34 -4.56 3.22
CA ALA A 162 -1.51 -3.30 2.50
C ALA A 162 -2.93 -3.25 1.93
N THR A 163 -3.68 -2.17 2.22
CA THR A 163 -5.13 -2.14 2.01
C THR A 163 -5.55 -1.51 0.68
N GLY A 164 -4.59 -1.17 -0.16
CA GLY A 164 -4.83 -0.53 -1.44
C GLY A 164 -4.64 0.98 -1.41
N THR A 165 -4.31 1.52 -2.56
CA THR A 165 -3.95 2.93 -2.76
C THR A 165 -5.09 3.73 -3.40
N PRO A 166 -5.28 5.01 -3.03
CA PRO A 166 -6.24 5.89 -3.67
C PRO A 166 -5.78 6.33 -5.07
N ALA A 167 -6.65 7.03 -5.79
CA ALA A 167 -6.34 7.68 -7.06
C ALA A 167 -5.15 8.64 -6.95
N GLY A 168 -4.47 8.92 -8.07
CA GLY A 168 -3.37 9.88 -8.14
C GLY A 168 -1.98 9.27 -8.30
N VAL A 169 -1.88 7.96 -8.54
CA VAL A 169 -0.63 7.29 -8.92
C VAL A 169 -0.07 7.86 -10.22
N GLY A 170 1.25 7.72 -10.40
CA GLY A 170 1.97 8.42 -11.47
C GLY A 170 1.66 7.92 -12.86
N PHE A 171 1.49 6.62 -13.05
CA PHE A 171 1.38 6.04 -14.39
C PHE A 171 0.05 6.38 -15.11
N VAL A 172 -1.02 6.71 -14.39
CA VAL A 172 -2.30 7.13 -14.99
C VAL A 172 -2.36 8.62 -15.35
N ARG A 173 -1.37 9.41 -14.91
CA ARG A 173 -1.29 10.84 -15.21
C ARG A 173 -1.06 11.09 -16.70
N LYS A 174 -1.40 12.26 -17.17
CA LYS A 174 -1.21 12.67 -18.58
C LYS A 174 -0.40 13.95 -18.65
N PRO A 175 0.90 13.91 -19.02
CA PRO A 175 1.70 12.68 -19.29
C PRO A 175 1.96 11.86 -18.02
N PRO A 176 2.28 10.55 -18.13
CA PRO A 176 2.69 9.72 -16.99
C PRO A 176 3.89 10.33 -16.26
N ARG A 177 3.91 10.22 -14.94
CA ARG A 177 5.01 10.64 -14.08
C ARG A 177 5.54 9.46 -13.30
N PHE A 178 6.85 9.24 -13.34
CA PHE A 178 7.54 8.22 -12.55
C PHE A 178 8.58 8.85 -11.64
N LEU A 179 8.93 8.16 -10.57
CA LEU A 179 9.99 8.56 -9.66
C LEU A 179 11.35 8.46 -10.34
N VAL A 180 12.20 9.45 -10.10
CA VAL A 180 13.57 9.50 -10.61
C VAL A 180 14.55 9.76 -9.45
N PRO A 181 15.86 9.46 -9.62
CA PRO A 181 16.86 9.75 -8.59
C PRO A 181 16.83 11.21 -8.14
N GLY A 182 16.80 11.41 -6.82
CA GLY A 182 16.69 12.70 -6.17
C GLY A 182 15.27 13.11 -5.81
N ASP A 183 14.24 12.47 -6.33
CA ASP A 183 12.86 12.71 -5.90
C ASP A 183 12.68 12.39 -4.41
N VAL A 184 11.88 13.23 -3.76
CA VAL A 184 11.48 13.07 -2.36
C VAL A 184 10.03 12.64 -2.32
N LEU A 185 9.80 11.44 -1.83
CA LEU A 185 8.47 10.86 -1.64
C LEU A 185 8.06 10.98 -0.18
N GLU A 186 6.92 11.60 0.09
CA GLU A 186 6.34 11.70 1.42
C GLU A 186 4.97 11.01 1.43
N SER A 187 4.71 10.21 2.46
CA SER A 187 3.50 9.42 2.62
C SER A 187 2.97 9.60 4.03
N GLU A 188 1.69 9.90 4.17
CA GLU A 188 1.08 10.23 5.45
C GLU A 188 -0.28 9.56 5.59
N VAL A 189 -0.56 9.07 6.80
CA VAL A 189 -1.90 8.69 7.24
C VAL A 189 -2.18 9.39 8.55
N GLU A 190 -3.36 10.00 8.65
CA GLU A 190 -3.84 10.71 9.84
C GLU A 190 -3.75 9.83 11.09
N GLY A 191 -3.33 10.42 12.20
CA GLY A 191 -3.17 9.72 13.48
C GLY A 191 -1.96 8.78 13.55
N ILE A 192 -1.30 8.46 12.41
CA ILE A 192 -0.14 7.57 12.38
C ILE A 192 1.15 8.38 12.18
N GLY A 193 1.20 9.25 11.17
CA GLY A 193 2.36 10.10 10.92
C GLY A 193 2.81 10.10 9.47
N ARG A 194 4.02 10.64 9.23
CA ARG A 194 4.55 10.89 7.89
C ARG A 194 5.92 10.24 7.70
N MET A 195 6.06 9.51 6.63
CA MET A 195 7.34 9.01 6.11
C MET A 195 7.94 9.99 5.10
N ARG A 196 9.26 9.94 4.93
CA ARG A 196 9.98 10.73 3.92
C ARG A 196 11.14 9.92 3.35
N ASN A 197 11.00 9.47 2.14
CA ASN A 197 11.97 8.66 1.44
C ASN A 197 12.60 9.44 0.26
N VAL A 198 13.88 9.21 -0.02
CA VAL A 198 14.57 9.78 -1.16
C VAL A 198 14.86 8.68 -2.17
N VAL A 199 14.55 8.91 -3.44
CA VAL A 199 14.83 7.97 -4.53
C VAL A 199 16.30 8.04 -4.92
N GLY A 200 16.94 6.89 -5.07
CA GLY A 200 18.35 6.77 -5.49
C GLY A 200 19.19 5.88 -4.59
N ASN A 201 20.40 5.63 -5.01
CA ASN A 201 21.37 4.75 -4.33
C ASN A 201 22.18 5.49 -3.27
#